data_3ff71fcb0181407c2897f9355d91bbd5
#
_entry.id   3ff71fcb0181407c2897f9355d91bbd5
#
_cell.length_a   1.000
_cell.length_b   1.000
_cell.length_c   1.000
_cell.angle_alpha   90.00
_cell.angle_beta   90.00
_cell.angle_gamma   90.00
#
_symmetry.space_group_name_H-M   'P 1'
#
loop_
_entity.id
_entity.type
_entity.pdbx_description
1 polymer ?
#
loop_
_entity_poly.entity_id
_entity_poly.type
_entity_poly.pdbx_seq_one_letter_code
_entity_poly.pdbx_strand_id
1 'polypeptide(L)'
;SKDYMLKVFADYYENHKTLDEQVSFSIERVGGIKLLRKYRKAQLINEFIKRNKIEGIIADHWKSLELIKTDRKKICLVHGKEINHAKTTNLNRRVLNVLNNVDEVVANSKYTKDLAVQYGVEEDKITVINPGVGLVKDLDKKTLDKVEILLKHKSPRLITVSRFDKRK
;
A
#
# COMPACT_ATOMS: atom_id res chain seq x y z
N SER A 1 -24.18 -4.90 -9.70
CA SER A 1 -23.06 -4.49 -8.85
C SER A 1 -23.48 -3.27 -8.06
N LYS A 2 -23.19 -3.22 -6.76
CA LYS A 2 -23.40 -1.97 -6.00
C LYS A 2 -22.32 -0.99 -6.47
N ASP A 3 -22.74 0.16 -6.98
CA ASP A 3 -21.82 1.25 -7.29
C ASP A 3 -21.39 1.90 -5.97
N TYR A 4 -20.15 1.68 -5.58
CA TYR A 4 -19.56 2.33 -4.41
C TYR A 4 -19.00 3.69 -4.81
N MET A 5 -19.37 4.73 -4.07
CA MET A 5 -18.74 6.03 -4.19
C MET A 5 -17.40 6.00 -3.44
N LEU A 6 -16.30 6.23 -4.15
CA LEU A 6 -14.95 6.21 -3.60
C LEU A 6 -14.40 7.63 -3.39
N LYS A 7 -13.92 7.90 -2.18
CA LYS A 7 -13.14 9.12 -1.85
C LYS A 7 -11.75 8.70 -1.39
N VAL A 8 -10.70 9.25 -2.00
CA VAL A 8 -9.31 8.96 -1.66
C VAL A 8 -8.67 10.17 -0.97
N PHE A 9 -7.94 9.95 0.13
CA PHE A 9 -7.10 10.94 0.80
C PHE A 9 -5.63 10.55 0.62
N ALA A 10 -4.88 11.34 -0.11
CA ALA A 10 -3.49 11.03 -0.44
C ALA A 10 -2.56 12.20 -0.12
N ASP A 11 -1.27 11.90 0.06
CA ASP A 11 -0.27 12.96 0.22
C ASP A 11 -0.11 13.73 -1.09
N TYR A 12 0.12 15.04 -0.98
CA TYR A 12 0.46 15.88 -2.12
C TYR A 12 1.84 15.49 -2.67
N TYR A 13 1.97 15.42 -3.99
CA TYR A 13 3.23 15.39 -4.72
C TYR A 13 3.12 16.19 -6.03
N GLU A 14 4.24 16.64 -6.56
CA GLU A 14 4.30 17.70 -7.58
C GLU A 14 3.54 17.36 -8.88
N ASN A 15 3.63 16.11 -9.35
CA ASN A 15 3.02 15.66 -10.61
C ASN A 15 1.69 14.89 -10.41
N HIS A 16 0.96 15.15 -9.33
CA HIS A 16 -0.25 14.39 -9.02
C HIS A 16 -1.39 14.59 -10.04
N LYS A 17 -1.50 15.78 -10.65
CA LYS A 17 -2.64 16.15 -11.52
C LYS A 17 -2.85 15.18 -12.66
N THR A 18 -1.78 14.82 -13.37
CA THR A 18 -1.85 13.89 -14.52
C THR A 18 -2.43 12.52 -14.15
N LEU A 19 -2.18 12.05 -12.91
CA LEU A 19 -2.75 10.80 -12.43
C LEU A 19 -4.19 10.99 -11.91
N ASP A 20 -4.45 12.11 -11.23
CA ASP A 20 -5.77 12.38 -10.66
C ASP A 20 -6.83 12.58 -11.75
N GLU A 21 -6.46 13.11 -12.92
CA GLU A 21 -7.32 13.27 -14.09
C GLU A 21 -7.68 11.95 -14.79
N GLN A 22 -6.92 10.88 -14.55
CA GLN A 22 -7.14 9.56 -15.18
C GLN A 22 -8.12 8.66 -14.40
N VAL A 23 -8.60 9.10 -13.25
CA VAL A 23 -9.48 8.30 -12.41
C VAL A 23 -10.86 8.93 -12.27
N SER A 24 -11.87 8.09 -12.12
CA SER A 24 -13.28 8.53 -12.02
C SER A 24 -13.73 8.87 -10.59
N PHE A 25 -12.87 8.69 -9.59
CA PHE A 25 -13.19 8.94 -8.19
C PHE A 25 -12.49 10.20 -7.65
N SER A 26 -13.05 10.77 -6.58
CA SER A 26 -12.53 11.99 -5.97
C SER A 26 -11.25 11.73 -5.16
N ILE A 27 -10.20 12.49 -5.42
CA ILE A 27 -8.94 12.46 -4.65
C ILE A 27 -8.74 13.80 -3.96
N GLU A 28 -8.51 13.75 -2.65
CA GLU A 28 -8.13 14.91 -1.85
C GLU A 28 -6.66 14.83 -1.47
N ARG A 29 -5.87 15.78 -1.98
CA ARG A 29 -4.42 15.84 -1.76
C ARG A 29 -4.08 16.69 -0.55
N VAL A 30 -3.39 16.08 0.41
CA VAL A 30 -2.99 16.74 1.65
C VAL A 30 -1.52 17.17 1.55
N GLY A 31 -1.31 18.48 1.48
CA GLY A 31 0.00 19.12 1.43
C GLY A 31 0.49 19.61 2.79
N GLY A 32 1.58 20.39 2.75
CA GLY A 32 2.18 21.05 3.91
C GLY A 32 3.35 20.31 4.52
N ILE A 33 3.78 20.77 5.72
CA ILE A 33 4.97 20.28 6.42
C ILE A 33 4.82 18.77 6.73
N LYS A 34 5.82 17.98 6.36
CA LYS A 34 5.81 16.51 6.44
C LYS A 34 5.42 15.99 7.84
N LEU A 35 5.90 16.61 8.90
CA LEU A 35 5.60 16.20 10.29
C LEU A 35 4.12 16.40 10.66
N LEU A 36 3.48 17.45 10.15
CA LEU A 36 2.09 17.78 10.45
C LEU A 36 1.09 17.13 9.48
N ARG A 37 1.55 16.66 8.33
CA ARG A 37 0.71 16.12 7.25
C ARG A 37 -0.17 14.96 7.71
N LYS A 38 0.37 14.04 8.52
CA LYS A 38 -0.41 12.91 9.04
C LYS A 38 -1.59 13.36 9.92
N TYR A 39 -1.37 14.37 10.75
CA TYR A 39 -2.42 14.91 11.63
C TYR A 39 -3.51 15.62 10.81
N ARG A 40 -3.08 16.42 9.86
CA ARG A 40 -3.97 17.13 8.93
C ARG A 40 -4.81 16.15 8.10
N LYS A 41 -4.18 15.11 7.55
CA LYS A 41 -4.89 14.06 6.82
C LYS A 41 -5.89 13.32 7.70
N ALA A 42 -5.49 12.95 8.91
CA ALA A 42 -6.39 12.31 9.86
C ALA A 42 -7.57 13.20 10.26
N GLN A 43 -7.35 14.50 10.45
CA GLN A 43 -8.42 15.45 10.72
C GLN A 43 -9.43 15.50 9.56
N LEU A 44 -8.97 15.68 8.32
CA LEU A 44 -9.82 15.71 7.14
C LEU A 44 -10.63 14.41 6.97
N ILE A 45 -10.00 13.27 7.17
CA ILE A 45 -10.68 11.96 7.11
C ILE A 45 -11.74 11.86 8.23
N ASN A 46 -11.40 12.19 9.48
CA ASN A 46 -12.35 12.13 10.59
C ASN A 46 -13.55 13.11 10.40
N GLU A 47 -13.31 14.30 9.84
CA GLU A 47 -14.38 15.23 9.49
C GLU A 47 -15.25 14.69 8.36
N PHE A 48 -14.64 14.08 7.34
CA PHE A 48 -15.37 13.44 6.25
C PHE A 48 -16.27 12.31 6.77
N ILE A 49 -15.75 11.45 7.64
CA ILE A 49 -16.50 10.34 8.27
C ILE A 49 -17.71 10.87 9.05
N LYS A 50 -17.54 11.96 9.79
CA LYS A 50 -18.65 12.57 10.57
C LYS A 50 -19.76 13.14 9.71
N ARG A 51 -19.42 13.66 8.52
CA ARG A 51 -20.36 14.33 7.63
C ARG A 51 -21.01 13.40 6.61
N ASN A 52 -20.46 12.21 6.42
CA ASN A 52 -20.89 11.28 5.37
C ASN A 52 -21.16 9.90 5.94
N LYS A 53 -22.17 9.24 5.39
CA LYS A 53 -22.42 7.82 5.67
C LYS A 53 -21.45 6.99 4.84
N ILE A 54 -20.38 6.46 5.47
CA ILE A 54 -19.42 5.57 4.83
C ILE A 54 -19.63 4.13 5.27
N GLU A 55 -19.31 3.17 4.41
CA GLU A 55 -19.40 1.74 4.72
C GLU A 55 -18.11 1.24 5.38
N GLY A 56 -16.96 1.77 4.98
CA GLY A 56 -15.67 1.35 5.53
C GLY A 56 -14.50 2.20 5.03
N ILE A 57 -13.32 1.89 5.54
CA ILE A 57 -12.07 2.56 5.20
C ILE A 57 -11.04 1.50 4.79
N ILE A 58 -10.35 1.72 3.69
CA ILE A 58 -9.21 0.93 3.25
C ILE A 58 -7.97 1.82 3.32
N ALA A 59 -6.93 1.36 3.97
CA ALA A 59 -5.66 2.09 4.07
C ALA A 59 -4.49 1.25 3.52
N ASP A 60 -3.71 1.87 2.65
CA ASP A 60 -2.50 1.29 2.06
C ASP A 60 -1.31 1.24 3.04
N HIS A 61 -1.45 1.86 4.20
CA HIS A 61 -0.42 1.89 5.24
C HIS A 61 -1.03 2.14 6.62
N TRP A 62 -0.57 1.40 7.63
CA TRP A 62 -1.06 1.49 9.02
C TRP A 62 -1.07 2.92 9.62
N LYS A 63 -0.09 3.76 9.25
CA LYS A 63 -0.02 5.16 9.72
C LYS A 63 -1.24 5.99 9.32
N SER A 64 -1.91 5.63 8.24
CA SER A 64 -3.11 6.31 7.79
C SER A 64 -4.31 6.04 8.70
N LEU A 65 -4.31 4.91 9.41
CA LEU A 65 -5.37 4.52 10.35
C LEU A 65 -5.06 4.92 11.81
N GLU A 66 -3.81 5.20 12.15
CA GLU A 66 -3.36 5.41 13.53
C GLU A 66 -4.17 6.48 14.30
N LEU A 67 -4.66 7.49 13.62
CA LEU A 67 -5.39 8.61 14.20
C LEU A 67 -6.87 8.67 13.75
N ILE A 68 -7.35 7.63 13.08
CA ILE A 68 -8.73 7.57 12.63
C ILE A 68 -9.63 7.02 13.74
N LYS A 69 -10.67 7.78 14.05
CA LYS A 69 -11.66 7.44 15.08
C LYS A 69 -12.99 7.12 14.40
N THR A 70 -13.30 5.84 14.30
CA THR A 70 -14.56 5.38 13.71
C THR A 70 -14.88 3.96 14.17
N ASP A 71 -16.16 3.63 14.19
CA ASP A 71 -16.73 2.29 14.36
C ASP A 71 -16.95 1.56 13.01
N ARG A 72 -16.69 2.25 11.89
CA ARG A 72 -16.81 1.67 10.56
C ARG A 72 -15.71 0.67 10.28
N LYS A 73 -16.01 -0.31 9.41
CA LYS A 73 -15.04 -1.35 9.01
C LYS A 73 -13.73 -0.71 8.51
N LYS A 74 -12.62 -1.16 9.09
CA LYS A 74 -11.26 -0.73 8.73
C LYS A 74 -10.48 -1.90 8.16
N ILE A 75 -9.94 -1.72 6.96
CA ILE A 75 -9.05 -2.68 6.30
C ILE A 75 -7.69 -2.03 6.12
N CYS A 76 -6.62 -2.72 6.52
CA CYS A 76 -5.26 -2.25 6.35
C CYS A 76 -4.48 -3.15 5.41
N LEU A 77 -3.93 -2.60 4.33
CA LEU A 77 -3.02 -3.33 3.45
C LEU A 77 -1.61 -3.31 4.05
N VAL A 78 -0.91 -4.43 3.95
CA VAL A 78 0.46 -4.58 4.44
C VAL A 78 1.35 -5.21 3.38
N HIS A 79 2.58 -4.65 3.24
CA HIS A 79 3.52 -4.99 2.18
C HIS A 79 4.85 -5.57 2.70
N GLY A 80 4.98 -5.72 4.03
CA GLY A 80 6.10 -6.36 4.72
C GLY A 80 7.11 -5.39 5.33
N LYS A 81 7.57 -4.37 4.60
CA LYS A 81 8.61 -3.44 5.09
C LYS A 81 8.18 -2.65 6.34
N GLU A 82 6.93 -2.25 6.40
CA GLU A 82 6.34 -1.47 7.49
C GLU A 82 6.11 -2.27 8.78
N ILE A 83 6.16 -3.60 8.71
CA ILE A 83 6.02 -4.50 9.84
C ILE A 83 7.40 -4.91 10.38
N ASN A 84 8.40 -5.04 9.50
CA ASN A 84 9.71 -5.57 9.84
C ASN A 84 10.54 -4.57 10.67
N HIS A 85 10.20 -4.42 11.93
CA HIS A 85 10.89 -3.58 12.90
C HIS A 85 11.31 -4.43 14.10
N ALA A 86 12.35 -4.01 14.85
CA ALA A 86 12.71 -4.70 16.07
C ALA A 86 11.53 -4.73 17.06
N LYS A 87 11.21 -5.92 17.58
CA LYS A 87 10.01 -6.19 18.41
C LYS A 87 9.87 -5.28 19.63
N THR A 88 10.98 -4.83 20.18
CA THR A 88 11.04 -3.98 21.39
C THR A 88 10.84 -2.49 21.13
N THR A 89 10.73 -2.07 19.86
CA THR A 89 10.63 -0.65 19.51
C THR A 89 9.24 -0.08 19.73
N ASN A 90 9.18 1.22 20.07
CA ASN A 90 7.92 1.98 20.08
C ASN A 90 7.19 1.93 18.76
N LEU A 91 7.94 1.85 17.64
CA LEU A 91 7.36 1.76 16.31
C LEU A 91 6.62 0.43 16.13
N ASN A 92 7.21 -0.70 16.53
CA ASN A 92 6.55 -2.00 16.49
C ASN A 92 5.26 -2.01 17.31
N ARG A 93 5.29 -1.49 18.53
CA ARG A 93 4.10 -1.39 19.37
C ARG A 93 2.98 -0.58 18.73
N ARG A 94 3.30 0.52 18.06
CA ARG A 94 2.32 1.34 17.33
C ARG A 94 1.73 0.61 16.14
N VAL A 95 2.56 -0.11 15.37
CA VAL A 95 2.12 -0.96 14.24
C VAL A 95 1.13 -2.00 14.74
N LEU A 96 1.50 -2.76 15.77
CA LEU A 96 0.64 -3.81 16.34
C LEU A 96 -0.67 -3.24 16.90
N ASN A 97 -0.59 -2.11 17.60
CA ASN A 97 -1.80 -1.46 18.11
C ASN A 97 -2.78 -1.10 16.99
N VAL A 98 -2.30 -0.66 15.82
CA VAL A 98 -3.18 -0.38 14.69
C VAL A 98 -3.67 -1.66 14.05
N LEU A 99 -2.78 -2.61 13.73
CA LEU A 99 -3.16 -3.81 12.99
C LEU A 99 -4.07 -4.76 13.78
N ASN A 100 -3.95 -4.83 15.10
CA ASN A 100 -4.87 -5.62 15.93
C ASN A 100 -6.21 -4.90 16.22
N ASN A 101 -6.30 -3.58 15.93
CA ASN A 101 -7.53 -2.79 16.06
C ASN A 101 -8.23 -2.49 14.73
N VAL A 102 -7.82 -3.09 13.62
CA VAL A 102 -8.59 -3.10 12.38
C VAL A 102 -9.40 -4.39 12.27
N ASP A 103 -10.44 -4.36 11.44
CA ASP A 103 -11.30 -5.53 11.21
C ASP A 103 -10.63 -6.57 10.32
N GLU A 104 -9.76 -6.11 9.40
CA GLU A 104 -9.07 -7.00 8.47
C GLU A 104 -7.70 -6.42 8.07
N VAL A 105 -6.70 -7.29 8.01
CA VAL A 105 -5.37 -7.00 7.48
C VAL A 105 -5.21 -7.77 6.17
N VAL A 106 -4.93 -7.07 5.08
CA VAL A 106 -4.67 -7.70 3.79
C VAL A 106 -3.17 -7.73 3.53
N ALA A 107 -2.59 -8.92 3.54
CA ALA A 107 -1.18 -9.14 3.22
C ALA A 107 -1.00 -9.41 1.72
N ASN A 108 0.00 -8.77 1.12
CA ASN A 108 0.30 -8.92 -0.32
C ASN A 108 0.95 -10.27 -0.69
N SER A 109 1.29 -11.10 0.28
CA SER A 109 1.89 -12.42 0.07
C SER A 109 1.81 -13.28 1.35
N LYS A 110 1.97 -14.59 1.17
CA LYS A 110 2.12 -15.51 2.31
C LYS A 110 3.28 -15.10 3.22
N TYR A 111 4.43 -14.71 2.65
CA TYR A 111 5.57 -14.21 3.42
C TYR A 111 5.19 -13.01 4.30
N THR A 112 4.45 -12.05 3.77
CA THR A 112 4.00 -10.88 4.54
C THR A 112 3.00 -11.27 5.62
N LYS A 113 2.11 -12.24 5.38
CA LYS A 113 1.24 -12.81 6.41
C LYS A 113 2.08 -13.44 7.53
N ASP A 114 2.97 -14.37 7.19
CA ASP A 114 3.80 -15.08 8.17
C ASP A 114 4.64 -14.09 9.00
N LEU A 115 5.16 -13.04 8.36
CA LEU A 115 5.88 -11.96 9.05
C LEU A 115 4.96 -11.21 10.02
N ALA A 116 3.74 -10.85 9.63
CA ALA A 116 2.80 -10.13 10.49
C ALA A 116 2.44 -10.97 11.73
N VAL A 117 2.16 -12.26 11.57
CA VAL A 117 1.91 -13.20 12.68
C VAL A 117 3.13 -13.31 13.60
N GLN A 118 4.33 -13.45 13.03
CA GLN A 118 5.59 -13.47 13.79
C GLN A 118 5.78 -12.23 14.65
N TYR A 119 5.28 -11.09 14.21
CA TYR A 119 5.35 -9.81 14.93
C TYR A 119 4.18 -9.58 15.88
N GLY A 120 3.18 -10.46 15.93
CA GLY A 120 2.09 -10.44 16.92
C GLY A 120 0.77 -9.90 16.39
N VAL A 121 0.56 -9.87 15.08
CA VAL A 121 -0.76 -9.62 14.48
C VAL A 121 -1.59 -10.92 14.57
N GLU A 122 -2.84 -10.81 14.99
CA GLU A 122 -3.78 -11.92 15.09
C GLU A 122 -4.00 -12.58 13.71
N GLU A 123 -3.75 -13.90 13.61
CA GLU A 123 -3.72 -14.61 12.33
C GLU A 123 -5.08 -14.64 11.62
N ASP A 124 -6.16 -14.77 12.38
CA ASP A 124 -7.53 -14.83 11.91
C ASP A 124 -7.99 -13.53 11.22
N LYS A 125 -7.33 -12.41 11.54
CA LYS A 125 -7.56 -11.12 10.88
C LYS A 125 -6.82 -10.95 9.54
N ILE A 126 -5.92 -11.89 9.17
CA ILE A 126 -5.05 -11.70 8.02
C ILE A 126 -5.51 -12.52 6.81
N THR A 127 -5.95 -11.80 5.78
CA THR A 127 -6.23 -12.38 4.45
C THR A 127 -5.05 -12.12 3.52
N VAL A 128 -4.69 -13.12 2.70
CA VAL A 128 -3.66 -12.96 1.66
C VAL A 128 -4.32 -12.65 0.32
N ILE A 129 -3.99 -11.49 -0.24
CA ILE A 129 -4.40 -11.12 -1.60
C ILE A 129 -3.13 -10.72 -2.37
N ASN A 130 -2.71 -11.58 -3.29
CA ASN A 130 -1.55 -11.29 -4.12
C ASN A 130 -1.83 -10.13 -5.07
N PRO A 131 -0.85 -9.23 -5.29
CA PRO A 131 -0.99 -8.15 -6.27
C PRO A 131 -1.31 -8.71 -7.65
N GLY A 132 -2.24 -8.05 -8.34
CA GLY A 132 -2.54 -8.38 -9.73
C GLY A 132 -1.36 -8.05 -10.63
N VAL A 133 -1.23 -8.80 -11.73
CA VAL A 133 -0.27 -8.53 -12.80
C VAL A 133 -1.04 -7.95 -13.99
N GLY A 134 -0.51 -6.86 -14.55
CA GLY A 134 -1.05 -6.32 -15.80
C GLY A 134 -0.85 -7.32 -16.96
N LEU A 135 -1.69 -7.20 -17.98
CA LEU A 135 -1.47 -7.93 -19.21
C LEU A 135 -0.10 -7.55 -19.79
N VAL A 136 0.67 -8.57 -20.14
CA VAL A 136 1.95 -8.37 -20.83
C VAL A 136 1.63 -7.78 -22.21
N LYS A 137 2.13 -6.56 -22.46
CA LYS A 137 2.05 -5.97 -23.80
C LYS A 137 3.07 -6.66 -24.68
N ASP A 138 2.71 -6.88 -25.93
CA ASP A 138 3.64 -7.38 -26.92
C ASP A 138 4.87 -6.46 -26.98
N LEU A 139 6.05 -7.06 -26.91
CA LEU A 139 7.30 -6.31 -27.02
C LEU A 139 7.48 -5.91 -28.48
N ASP A 140 7.92 -4.69 -28.71
CA ASP A 140 8.27 -4.27 -30.07
C ASP A 140 9.48 -5.06 -30.59
N LYS A 141 9.44 -5.38 -31.87
CA LYS A 141 10.45 -6.19 -32.55
C LYS A 141 11.88 -5.63 -32.37
N LYS A 142 11.99 -4.29 -32.39
CA LYS A 142 13.29 -3.61 -32.23
C LYS A 142 13.92 -3.84 -30.84
N THR A 143 13.09 -3.92 -29.82
CA THR A 143 13.55 -4.25 -28.45
C THR A 143 13.96 -5.71 -28.35
N LEU A 144 13.20 -6.64 -28.96
CA LEU A 144 13.57 -8.06 -28.99
C LEU A 144 14.91 -8.29 -29.72
N ASP A 145 15.09 -7.68 -30.90
CA ASP A 145 16.32 -7.78 -31.69
C ASP A 145 17.55 -7.29 -30.88
N LYS A 146 17.40 -6.18 -30.14
CA LYS A 146 18.49 -5.69 -29.25
C LYS A 146 18.84 -6.69 -28.15
N VAL A 147 17.82 -7.27 -27.51
CA VAL A 147 18.04 -8.27 -26.45
C VAL A 147 18.70 -9.52 -27.03
N GLU A 148 18.29 -10.00 -28.20
CA GLU A 148 18.92 -11.14 -28.87
C GLU A 148 20.38 -10.89 -29.20
N ILE A 149 20.74 -9.71 -29.71
CA ILE A 149 22.12 -9.31 -29.98
C ILE A 149 22.96 -9.36 -28.69
N LEU A 150 22.42 -8.80 -27.59
CA LEU A 150 23.11 -8.79 -26.28
C LEU A 150 23.33 -10.20 -25.70
N LEU A 151 22.38 -11.12 -25.95
CA LEU A 151 22.42 -12.48 -25.44
C LEU A 151 23.09 -13.48 -26.40
N LYS A 152 23.43 -13.06 -27.63
CA LYS A 152 24.09 -13.90 -28.60
C LYS A 152 25.39 -14.48 -28.02
N HIS A 153 25.56 -15.78 -28.15
CA HIS A 153 26.72 -16.53 -27.62
C HIS A 153 26.84 -16.56 -26.07
N LYS A 154 25.81 -16.15 -25.33
CA LYS A 154 25.81 -16.28 -23.86
C LYS A 154 25.11 -17.57 -23.42
N SER A 155 25.78 -18.36 -22.58
CA SER A 155 25.21 -19.55 -21.95
C SER A 155 25.93 -19.80 -20.61
N PRO A 156 25.20 -20.03 -19.50
CA PRO A 156 23.76 -19.87 -19.37
C PRO A 156 23.32 -18.41 -19.50
N ARG A 157 22.04 -18.19 -19.88
CA ARG A 157 21.44 -16.85 -19.91
C ARG A 157 20.80 -16.56 -18.55
N LEU A 158 21.33 -15.56 -17.86
CA LEU A 158 20.82 -15.14 -16.55
C LEU A 158 20.30 -13.70 -16.66
N ILE A 159 19.16 -13.45 -16.05
CA ILE A 159 18.58 -12.11 -15.93
C ILE A 159 18.24 -11.82 -14.47
N THR A 160 18.60 -10.63 -14.02
CA THR A 160 18.21 -10.13 -12.71
C THR A 160 17.42 -8.82 -12.89
N VAL A 161 16.18 -8.82 -12.40
CA VAL A 161 15.34 -7.62 -12.38
C VAL A 161 15.19 -7.19 -10.93
N SER A 162 15.92 -6.17 -10.51
CA SER A 162 15.86 -5.69 -9.13
C SER A 162 16.22 -4.21 -9.03
N ARG A 163 15.86 -3.60 -7.89
CA ARG A 163 16.43 -2.30 -7.53
C ARG A 163 17.87 -2.51 -7.01
N PHE A 164 18.78 -1.59 -7.34
CA PHE A 164 20.09 -1.53 -6.68
C PHE A 164 19.91 -0.94 -5.27
N ASP A 165 19.71 -1.80 -4.28
CA ASP A 165 19.58 -1.43 -2.86
C ASP A 165 20.63 -2.20 -2.06
N LYS A 166 21.36 -1.50 -1.16
CA LYS A 166 22.39 -2.11 -0.29
C LYS A 166 21.88 -3.26 0.59
N ARG A 167 20.57 -3.43 0.68
CA ARG A 167 19.92 -4.50 1.48
C ARG A 167 19.58 -5.76 0.68
N LYS A 168 19.99 -5.81 -0.59
CA LYS A 168 19.76 -6.96 -1.47
C LYS A 168 21.05 -7.51 -2.00
#